data_64cd3cdf14a51e429896f50df2f2a378
#
_entry.id   64cd3cdf14a51e429896f50df2f2a378
#
_cell.length_a   1.000
_cell.length_b   1.000
_cell.length_c   1.000
_cell.angle_alpha   90.00
_cell.angle_beta   90.00
_cell.angle_gamma   90.00
#
_symmetry.space_group_name_H-M   'P 1'
#
loop_
_entity.id
_entity.type
_entity.pdbx_description
1 polymer ?
#
loop_
_entity_poly.entity_id
_entity_poly.type
_entity_poly.pdbx_seq_one_letter_code
_entity_poly.pdbx_strand_id
1 'polypeptide(L)'
;MTLSGRDAYRDELTTLAAEDASLVCLEADLGGKNHPFQTAHPDRFFNVGIAEGAMVDMAAGLAAGGYKPFVSTFAPFAALRAAESLKLTLGYLNAGVTVVAPYAGVSGAWFGTTHHCLEDLAVLRSVPGVTIAAPFGEAEMRAVVRSAARSGRPHYIRTGRNATYESLPLAGTELPLVNWEFLADSDDVCLVSVGEEGTRLSLAARAATGVSHAHLVYLDHEHLTEAAAELARRHSRFVVVEEHRSQGGVAEALALLLPRCEVTAVGAGQGWPSTGGDHHEVMAALGLDLPAVLSAVSRMRTGASEPVPAGGFAR
;
A
#
# COMPACT_ATOMS: atom_id res chain seq x y z
N MET A 1 -0.20 20.92 -10.75
CA MET A 1 0.34 19.60 -11.15
C MET A 1 0.04 18.64 -10.02
N THR A 2 -0.49 17.48 -10.31
CA THR A 2 -0.73 16.42 -9.33
C THR A 2 0.61 15.81 -8.90
N LEU A 3 0.80 15.61 -7.60
CA LEU A 3 2.02 15.03 -7.05
C LEU A 3 1.93 13.49 -7.05
N SER A 4 3.11 12.84 -7.13
CA SER A 4 3.20 11.41 -6.81
C SER A 4 2.92 11.17 -5.33
N GLY A 5 2.55 9.95 -4.94
CA GLY A 5 2.32 9.60 -3.54
C GLY A 5 3.51 9.97 -2.65
N ARG A 6 4.74 9.68 -3.09
CA ARG A 6 5.97 10.03 -2.37
C ARG A 6 6.15 11.55 -2.22
N ASP A 7 5.92 12.32 -3.28
CA ASP A 7 6.11 13.76 -3.23
C ASP A 7 4.99 14.44 -2.43
N ALA A 8 3.76 13.94 -2.51
CA ALA A 8 2.64 14.37 -1.69
C ALA A 8 2.90 14.14 -0.18
N TYR A 9 3.47 12.99 0.17
CA TYR A 9 3.93 12.70 1.54
C TYR A 9 4.94 13.75 2.03
N ARG A 10 6.00 13.99 1.24
CA ARG A 10 7.07 14.92 1.60
C ARG A 10 6.56 16.35 1.77
N ASP A 11 5.69 16.79 0.87
CA ASP A 11 5.09 18.12 0.89
C ASP A 11 4.16 18.29 2.10
N GLU A 12 3.28 17.33 2.34
CA GLU A 12 2.35 17.36 3.48
C GLU A 12 3.08 17.32 4.82
N LEU A 13 4.07 16.44 4.97
CA LEU A 13 4.88 16.38 6.20
C LEU A 13 5.61 17.70 6.46
N THR A 14 6.14 18.32 5.41
CA THR A 14 6.81 19.63 5.51
C THR A 14 5.85 20.70 5.99
N THR A 15 4.63 20.71 5.46
CA THR A 15 3.58 21.66 5.84
C THR A 15 3.18 21.47 7.30
N LEU A 16 2.93 20.23 7.72
CA LEU A 16 2.55 19.92 9.11
C LEU A 16 3.67 20.28 10.10
N ALA A 17 4.92 20.09 9.73
CA ALA A 17 6.07 20.41 10.58
C ALA A 17 6.28 21.90 10.81
N ALA A 18 5.69 22.76 10.01
CA ALA A 18 5.68 24.21 10.28
C ALA A 18 4.82 24.56 11.50
N GLU A 19 3.80 23.76 11.78
CA GLU A 19 2.87 23.96 12.89
C GLU A 19 3.18 23.05 14.11
N ASP A 20 3.85 21.91 13.89
CA ASP A 20 4.19 20.95 14.93
C ASP A 20 5.70 20.69 14.99
N ALA A 21 6.36 21.26 15.99
CA ALA A 21 7.79 21.13 16.20
C ALA A 21 8.21 19.71 16.68
N SER A 22 7.28 18.86 17.08
CA SER A 22 7.56 17.47 17.46
C SER A 22 7.76 16.54 16.26
N LEU A 23 7.35 16.94 15.05
CA LEU A 23 7.55 16.18 13.83
C LEU A 23 9.02 16.20 13.42
N VAL A 24 9.59 15.01 13.24
CA VAL A 24 10.96 14.79 12.77
C VAL A 24 10.96 13.78 11.61
N CYS A 25 11.87 13.98 10.66
CA CYS A 25 11.98 13.15 9.46
C CYS A 25 13.35 12.46 9.42
N LEU A 26 13.34 11.13 9.29
CA LEU A 26 14.54 10.33 9.09
C LEU A 26 14.45 9.62 7.73
N GLU A 27 15.55 9.57 6.99
CA GLU A 27 15.66 8.79 5.75
C GLU A 27 16.88 7.87 5.79
N ALA A 28 16.74 6.67 5.21
CA ALA A 28 17.86 5.78 4.95
C ALA A 28 18.12 5.75 3.43
N ASP A 29 19.04 6.59 2.99
CA ASP A 29 19.61 6.69 1.63
C ASP A 29 18.58 6.73 0.47
N LEU A 30 17.40 7.34 0.71
CA LEU A 30 16.40 7.50 -0.37
C LEU A 30 16.84 8.44 -1.47
N GLY A 31 17.87 9.25 -1.24
CA GLY A 31 18.41 10.20 -2.17
C GLY A 31 17.43 11.34 -2.51
N GLY A 32 17.97 12.33 -3.17
CA GLY A 32 17.24 13.50 -3.64
C GLY A 32 17.91 14.78 -3.15
N LYS A 33 18.34 15.60 -4.13
CA LYS A 33 19.05 16.87 -3.84
C LYS A 33 18.13 17.94 -3.24
N ASN A 34 16.81 17.76 -3.29
CA ASN A 34 15.83 18.80 -2.91
C ASN A 34 14.71 18.18 -2.06
N HIS A 35 15.07 17.67 -0.87
CA HIS A 35 14.04 17.21 0.05
C HIS A 35 13.35 18.41 0.72
N PRO A 36 12.04 18.65 0.53
CA PRO A 36 11.38 19.85 1.01
C PRO A 36 11.48 19.99 2.54
N PHE A 37 11.32 18.89 3.28
CA PHE A 37 11.45 18.89 4.73
C PHE A 37 12.88 19.27 5.17
N GLN A 38 13.92 18.75 4.52
CA GLN A 38 15.31 19.09 4.83
C GLN A 38 15.59 20.58 4.59
N THR A 39 15.01 21.14 3.53
CA THR A 39 15.17 22.56 3.21
C THR A 39 14.46 23.46 4.22
N ALA A 40 13.23 23.11 4.61
CA ALA A 40 12.41 23.91 5.52
C ALA A 40 12.76 23.73 7.01
N HIS A 41 13.16 22.51 7.39
CA HIS A 41 13.39 22.11 8.78
C HIS A 41 14.70 21.31 8.94
N PRO A 42 15.88 21.89 8.62
CA PRO A 42 17.15 21.14 8.57
C PRO A 42 17.55 20.53 9.91
N ASP A 43 17.20 21.16 11.02
CA ASP A 43 17.52 20.68 12.38
C ASP A 43 16.69 19.45 12.81
N ARG A 44 15.68 19.08 12.04
CA ARG A 44 14.76 17.96 12.29
C ARG A 44 14.75 16.93 11.18
N PHE A 45 15.72 17.00 10.27
CA PHE A 45 15.94 16.04 9.19
C PHE A 45 17.24 15.29 9.39
N PHE A 46 17.17 13.96 9.35
CA PHE A 46 18.32 13.07 9.56
C PHE A 46 18.39 12.03 8.44
N ASN A 47 19.48 12.07 7.67
CA ASN A 47 19.80 10.98 6.74
C ASN A 47 20.83 10.08 7.40
N VAL A 48 20.44 8.85 7.70
CA VAL A 48 21.30 7.87 8.44
C VAL A 48 22.11 6.97 7.49
N GLY A 49 22.02 7.19 6.17
CA GLY A 49 22.63 6.30 5.18
C GLY A 49 21.94 4.94 5.11
N ILE A 50 22.62 3.93 4.57
CA ILE A 50 22.08 2.57 4.40
C ILE A 50 22.08 1.84 5.76
N ALA A 51 21.18 2.24 6.66
CA ALA A 51 21.10 1.73 8.04
C ALA A 51 19.64 1.65 8.51
N GLU A 52 18.78 0.96 7.78
CA GLU A 52 17.32 0.97 7.93
C GLU A 52 16.87 0.46 9.30
N GLY A 53 17.48 -0.62 9.82
CA GLY A 53 17.19 -1.12 11.17
C GLY A 53 17.51 -0.06 12.23
N ALA A 54 18.74 0.51 12.17
CA ALA A 54 19.14 1.56 13.10
C ALA A 54 18.24 2.82 12.99
N MET A 55 17.78 3.19 11.79
CA MET A 55 16.83 4.27 11.59
C MET A 55 15.52 4.04 12.36
N VAL A 56 14.98 2.84 12.29
CA VAL A 56 13.74 2.46 13.00
C VAL A 56 13.97 2.47 14.51
N ASP A 57 15.12 1.95 15.00
CA ASP A 57 15.45 1.93 16.42
C ASP A 57 15.68 3.36 16.97
N MET A 58 16.32 4.23 16.19
CA MET A 58 16.46 5.66 16.54
C MET A 58 15.09 6.33 16.63
N ALA A 59 14.17 6.02 15.71
CA ALA A 59 12.82 6.56 15.73
C ALA A 59 12.04 6.10 16.98
N ALA A 60 12.24 4.86 17.45
CA ALA A 60 11.68 4.40 18.73
C ALA A 60 12.14 5.27 19.91
N GLY A 61 13.45 5.57 19.95
CA GLY A 61 14.02 6.48 20.97
C GLY A 61 13.46 7.89 20.90
N LEU A 62 13.30 8.45 19.68
CA LEU A 62 12.70 9.77 19.46
C LEU A 62 11.23 9.79 19.90
N ALA A 63 10.47 8.75 19.57
CA ALA A 63 9.07 8.63 20.00
C ALA A 63 8.95 8.56 21.53
N ALA A 64 9.82 7.81 22.20
CA ALA A 64 9.90 7.77 23.67
C ALA A 64 10.26 9.13 24.28
N GLY A 65 11.01 9.98 23.53
CA GLY A 65 11.35 11.35 23.90
C GLY A 65 10.23 12.36 23.61
N GLY A 66 9.05 11.93 23.12
CA GLY A 66 7.90 12.79 22.84
C GLY A 66 7.87 13.41 21.43
N TYR A 67 8.78 12.97 20.55
CA TYR A 67 8.73 13.35 19.14
C TYR A 67 7.78 12.45 18.33
N LYS A 68 7.42 12.90 17.14
CA LYS A 68 6.61 12.17 16.16
C LYS A 68 7.47 11.87 14.93
N PRO A 69 8.26 10.78 14.95
CA PRO A 69 9.16 10.47 13.86
C PRO A 69 8.41 9.87 12.65
N PHE A 70 8.71 10.44 11.49
CA PHE A 70 8.43 9.86 10.19
C PHE A 70 9.74 9.33 9.61
N VAL A 71 9.78 8.04 9.32
CA VAL A 71 10.96 7.38 8.76
C VAL A 71 10.66 6.90 7.35
N SER A 72 11.62 7.03 6.43
CA SER A 72 11.40 6.62 5.05
C SER A 72 12.63 5.95 4.46
N THR A 73 12.38 4.82 3.80
CA THR A 73 13.31 4.07 2.96
C THR A 73 12.52 3.25 1.95
N PHE A 74 13.20 2.64 0.96
CA PHE A 74 12.54 1.77 -0.02
C PHE A 74 11.76 0.64 0.66
N ALA A 75 10.57 0.32 0.15
CA ALA A 75 9.70 -0.68 0.72
C ALA A 75 10.38 -2.04 1.00
N PRO A 76 11.21 -2.64 0.10
CA PRO A 76 11.90 -3.89 0.41
C PRO A 76 12.88 -3.75 1.59
N PHE A 77 13.49 -2.58 1.77
CA PHE A 77 14.44 -2.38 2.86
C PHE A 77 13.73 -2.07 4.17
N ALA A 78 12.61 -1.34 4.13
CA ALA A 78 11.75 -1.20 5.29
C ALA A 78 11.17 -2.57 5.72
N ALA A 79 10.40 -3.22 4.85
CA ALA A 79 9.61 -4.38 5.22
C ALA A 79 10.42 -5.65 5.43
N LEU A 80 11.53 -5.85 4.71
CA LEU A 80 12.30 -7.10 4.77
C LEU A 80 13.61 -6.94 5.53
N ARG A 81 14.43 -5.91 5.23
CA ARG A 81 15.72 -5.71 5.91
C ARG A 81 15.56 -5.27 7.37
N ALA A 82 14.64 -4.34 7.63
CA ALA A 82 14.36 -3.84 8.98
C ALA A 82 13.18 -4.54 9.67
N ALA A 83 12.75 -5.73 9.20
CA ALA A 83 11.58 -6.43 9.71
C ALA A 83 11.59 -6.65 11.24
N GLU A 84 12.73 -7.01 11.83
CA GLU A 84 12.86 -7.20 13.27
C GLU A 84 12.65 -5.88 14.00
N SER A 85 13.38 -4.81 13.60
CA SER A 85 13.24 -3.48 14.20
C SER A 85 11.81 -2.96 14.09
N LEU A 86 11.12 -3.17 12.93
CA LEU A 86 9.72 -2.82 12.76
C LEU A 86 8.81 -3.59 13.71
N LYS A 87 9.00 -4.92 13.83
CA LYS A 87 8.23 -5.76 14.75
C LYS A 87 8.35 -5.26 16.19
N LEU A 88 9.57 -4.95 16.61
CA LEU A 88 9.82 -4.48 17.98
C LEU A 88 9.29 -3.06 18.20
N THR A 89 9.62 -2.13 17.31
CA THR A 89 9.25 -0.72 17.45
C THR A 89 7.75 -0.49 17.28
N LEU A 90 7.18 -0.96 16.15
CA LEU A 90 5.77 -0.70 15.85
C LEU A 90 4.84 -1.64 16.62
N GLY A 91 5.16 -2.94 16.65
CA GLY A 91 4.31 -3.94 17.28
C GLY A 91 4.49 -4.00 18.80
N TYR A 92 5.66 -4.44 19.26
CA TYR A 92 5.86 -4.72 20.69
C TYR A 92 5.87 -3.46 21.57
N LEU A 93 6.61 -2.42 21.17
CA LEU A 93 6.68 -1.16 21.90
C LEU A 93 5.47 -0.25 21.62
N ASN A 94 4.70 -0.53 20.58
CA ASN A 94 3.62 0.33 20.10
C ASN A 94 4.04 1.81 20.00
N ALA A 95 5.27 2.03 19.52
CA ALA A 95 5.85 3.37 19.42
C ALA A 95 5.16 4.16 18.30
N GLY A 96 4.81 5.42 18.56
CA GLY A 96 4.18 6.31 17.60
C GLY A 96 5.12 6.73 16.46
N VAL A 97 5.62 5.77 15.71
CA VAL A 97 6.50 5.93 14.54
C VAL A 97 5.71 5.71 13.28
N THR A 98 5.83 6.59 12.30
CA THR A 98 5.27 6.43 10.97
C THR A 98 6.35 6.04 9.98
N VAL A 99 6.23 4.86 9.38
CA VAL A 99 7.10 4.36 8.33
C VAL A 99 6.45 4.64 6.98
N VAL A 100 7.11 5.41 6.11
CA VAL A 100 6.66 5.64 4.73
C VAL A 100 7.61 4.91 3.80
N ALA A 101 7.06 3.95 3.05
CA ALA A 101 7.79 2.99 2.25
C ALA A 101 7.48 3.18 0.75
N PRO A 102 8.18 4.08 0.05
CA PRO A 102 8.10 4.19 -1.40
C PRO A 102 8.74 2.97 -2.09
N TYR A 103 8.51 2.84 -3.39
CA TYR A 103 8.93 1.69 -4.19
C TYR A 103 8.26 0.38 -3.80
N ALA A 104 7.04 0.44 -3.29
CA ALA A 104 6.22 -0.75 -3.09
C ALA A 104 5.91 -1.45 -4.42
N GLY A 105 5.60 -2.74 -4.35
CA GLY A 105 5.37 -3.55 -5.52
C GLY A 105 6.63 -3.67 -6.40
N VAL A 106 6.48 -3.47 -7.67
CA VAL A 106 7.57 -3.44 -8.66
C VAL A 106 7.78 -2.05 -9.25
N SER A 107 7.39 -0.98 -8.54
CA SER A 107 7.51 0.40 -9.03
C SER A 107 8.97 0.89 -9.18
N GLY A 108 9.94 0.16 -8.63
CA GLY A 108 11.37 0.30 -8.89
C GLY A 108 11.88 -0.62 -10.01
N ALA A 109 11.08 -0.91 -11.01
CA ALA A 109 11.24 -1.98 -11.99
C ALA A 109 12.64 -2.10 -12.61
N TRP A 110 13.25 -0.97 -13.00
CA TRP A 110 14.59 -0.98 -13.63
C TRP A 110 15.73 -1.42 -12.70
N PHE A 111 15.54 -1.34 -11.36
CA PHE A 111 16.54 -1.86 -10.41
C PHE A 111 16.52 -3.39 -10.33
N GLY A 112 15.46 -4.03 -10.83
CA GLY A 112 15.24 -5.47 -10.73
C GLY A 112 14.83 -5.93 -9.34
N THR A 113 14.79 -7.24 -9.15
CA THR A 113 14.24 -7.94 -7.99
C THR A 113 14.77 -7.46 -6.63
N THR A 114 16.00 -6.97 -6.57
CA THR A 114 16.62 -6.46 -5.32
C THR A 114 15.89 -5.23 -4.73
N HIS A 115 15.09 -4.54 -5.54
CA HIS A 115 14.34 -3.34 -5.16
C HIS A 115 12.82 -3.51 -5.33
N HIS A 116 12.36 -4.70 -5.72
CA HIS A 116 10.94 -5.03 -5.72
C HIS A 116 10.49 -5.40 -4.30
N CYS A 117 9.24 -5.08 -3.98
CA CYS A 117 8.62 -5.42 -2.70
C CYS A 117 7.17 -5.89 -2.90
N LEU A 118 7.02 -7.17 -3.12
CA LEU A 118 5.73 -7.83 -3.31
C LEU A 118 5.27 -8.57 -2.04
N GLU A 119 5.98 -8.38 -0.92
CA GLU A 119 5.84 -9.13 0.32
C GLU A 119 5.57 -8.25 1.56
N ASP A 120 5.59 -6.92 1.41
CA ASP A 120 5.49 -5.98 2.53
C ASP A 120 4.19 -6.13 3.33
N LEU A 121 3.05 -6.28 2.66
CA LEU A 121 1.77 -6.47 3.34
C LEU A 121 1.73 -7.79 4.12
N ALA A 122 2.29 -8.87 3.57
CA ALA A 122 2.36 -10.15 4.26
C ALA A 122 3.13 -10.06 5.56
N VAL A 123 4.27 -9.35 5.55
CA VAL A 123 5.13 -9.14 6.73
C VAL A 123 4.45 -8.22 7.74
N LEU A 124 4.03 -7.04 7.32
CA LEU A 124 3.53 -6.01 8.23
C LEU A 124 2.15 -6.35 8.82
N ARG A 125 1.27 -7.03 8.08
CA ARG A 125 -0.03 -7.50 8.57
C ARG A 125 0.08 -8.61 9.61
N SER A 126 1.25 -9.28 9.71
CA SER A 126 1.53 -10.24 10.77
C SER A 126 1.94 -9.58 12.10
N VAL A 127 2.19 -8.25 12.11
CA VAL A 127 2.59 -7.49 13.30
C VAL A 127 1.37 -6.81 13.91
N PRO A 128 0.92 -7.20 15.12
CA PRO A 128 -0.26 -6.60 15.74
C PRO A 128 -0.08 -5.12 16.07
N GLY A 129 -1.18 -4.35 15.99
CA GLY A 129 -1.22 -2.94 16.43
C GLY A 129 -0.70 -1.91 15.44
N VAL A 130 -0.18 -2.34 14.29
CA VAL A 130 0.30 -1.44 13.23
C VAL A 130 -0.85 -1.05 12.31
N THR A 131 -1.10 0.24 12.13
CA THR A 131 -2.00 0.73 11.09
C THR A 131 -1.26 0.68 9.74
N ILE A 132 -1.82 -0.02 8.77
CA ILE A 132 -1.22 -0.21 7.44
C ILE A 132 -2.07 0.53 6.42
N ALA A 133 -1.45 1.41 5.62
CA ALA A 133 -2.15 2.17 4.59
C ALA A 133 -1.49 2.05 3.21
N ALA A 134 -2.33 1.98 2.17
CA ALA A 134 -1.93 1.99 0.77
C ALA A 134 -2.77 3.00 -0.02
N PRO A 135 -2.52 4.30 0.15
CA PRO A 135 -3.31 5.35 -0.48
C PRO A 135 -3.14 5.39 -2.00
N PHE A 136 -4.17 5.87 -2.68
CA PHE A 136 -4.19 6.13 -4.12
C PHE A 136 -4.26 7.63 -4.41
N GLY A 137 -3.24 8.15 -5.09
CA GLY A 137 -3.16 9.56 -5.48
C GLY A 137 -2.86 10.52 -4.34
N GLU A 138 -2.76 11.79 -4.70
CA GLU A 138 -2.30 12.86 -3.79
C GLU A 138 -3.22 13.08 -2.59
N ALA A 139 -4.54 13.12 -2.82
CA ALA A 139 -5.50 13.48 -1.77
C ALA A 139 -5.53 12.45 -0.63
N GLU A 140 -5.55 11.16 -0.97
CA GLU A 140 -5.53 10.10 0.06
C GLU A 140 -4.20 10.06 0.80
N MET A 141 -3.05 10.22 0.09
CA MET A 141 -1.74 10.27 0.73
C MET A 141 -1.67 11.40 1.76
N ARG A 142 -2.12 12.60 1.42
CA ARG A 142 -2.16 13.73 2.35
C ARG A 142 -3.05 13.44 3.56
N ALA A 143 -4.21 12.82 3.34
CA ALA A 143 -5.13 12.47 4.42
C ALA A 143 -4.53 11.41 5.36
N VAL A 144 -3.86 10.38 4.82
CA VAL A 144 -3.15 9.36 5.63
C VAL A 144 -2.02 9.99 6.44
N VAL A 145 -1.20 10.86 5.85
CA VAL A 145 -0.10 11.54 6.56
C VAL A 145 -0.63 12.40 7.70
N ARG A 146 -1.70 13.18 7.47
CA ARG A 146 -2.37 13.95 8.53
C ARG A 146 -2.92 13.08 9.66
N SER A 147 -3.55 11.95 9.30
CA SER A 147 -4.07 11.00 10.28
C SER A 147 -2.95 10.41 11.12
N ALA A 148 -1.86 9.94 10.49
CA ALA A 148 -0.70 9.39 11.18
C ALA A 148 -0.06 10.41 12.13
N ALA A 149 0.15 11.66 11.68
CA ALA A 149 0.73 12.72 12.51
C ALA A 149 -0.09 13.07 13.76
N ARG A 150 -1.42 12.86 13.71
CA ARG A 150 -2.34 13.12 14.84
C ARG A 150 -2.54 11.93 15.76
N SER A 151 -2.47 10.70 15.24
CA SER A 151 -2.93 9.51 15.95
C SER A 151 -2.02 9.11 17.12
N GLY A 152 -0.72 9.37 17.03
CA GLY A 152 0.28 8.86 17.98
C GLY A 152 0.44 7.33 17.96
N ARG A 153 -0.18 6.62 17.00
CA ARG A 153 -0.08 5.17 16.81
C ARG A 153 0.98 4.83 15.74
N PRO A 154 1.52 3.61 15.76
CA PRO A 154 2.43 3.18 14.70
C PRO A 154 1.72 3.02 13.37
N HIS A 155 2.37 3.51 12.29
CA HIS A 155 1.87 3.43 10.93
C HIS A 155 2.93 2.86 9.98
N TYR A 156 2.46 2.09 8.99
CA TYR A 156 3.19 1.73 7.79
C TYR A 156 2.40 2.20 6.57
N ILE A 157 2.98 3.07 5.77
CA ILE A 157 2.35 3.66 4.58
C ILE A 157 3.15 3.23 3.36
N ARG A 158 2.55 2.44 2.48
CA ARG A 158 3.18 2.03 1.22
C ARG A 158 2.77 2.94 0.08
N THR A 159 3.70 3.21 -0.84
CA THR A 159 3.42 3.98 -2.06
C THR A 159 4.37 3.56 -3.19
N GLY A 160 4.00 3.86 -4.41
CA GLY A 160 4.88 3.68 -5.55
C GLY A 160 6.02 4.70 -5.59
N ARG A 161 6.60 4.89 -6.77
CA ARG A 161 7.77 5.77 -6.92
C ARG A 161 7.41 7.18 -7.36
N ASN A 162 7.07 7.35 -8.62
CA ASN A 162 6.91 8.66 -9.26
C ASN A 162 5.61 8.77 -10.08
N ALA A 163 4.82 7.70 -10.15
CA ALA A 163 3.56 7.74 -10.88
C ALA A 163 2.61 8.74 -10.20
N THR A 164 1.85 9.44 -11.00
CA THR A 164 0.83 10.39 -10.55
C THR A 164 -0.53 9.91 -11.00
N TYR A 165 -1.50 9.95 -10.09
CA TYR A 165 -2.86 9.48 -10.35
C TYR A 165 -3.85 10.56 -9.99
N GLU A 166 -4.93 10.65 -10.74
CA GLU A 166 -6.09 11.44 -10.32
C GLU A 166 -6.66 10.80 -9.06
N SER A 167 -6.85 11.62 -8.03
CA SER A 167 -7.39 11.14 -6.76
C SER A 167 -8.82 10.67 -6.91
N LEU A 168 -9.16 9.60 -6.19
CA LEU A 168 -10.56 9.20 -6.06
C LEU A 168 -11.36 10.28 -5.32
N PRO A 169 -12.67 10.41 -5.60
CA PRO A 169 -13.53 11.31 -4.85
C PRO A 169 -13.51 10.98 -3.36
N LEU A 170 -13.31 11.99 -2.52
CA LEU A 170 -13.43 11.89 -1.07
C LEU A 170 -14.63 12.71 -0.61
N ALA A 171 -15.48 12.14 0.23
CA ALA A 171 -16.65 12.80 0.79
C ALA A 171 -16.32 13.76 1.96
N GLY A 172 -15.09 14.28 2.02
CA GLY A 172 -14.62 15.16 3.09
C GLY A 172 -13.11 15.09 3.26
N THR A 173 -12.63 15.43 4.47
CA THR A 173 -11.20 15.41 4.80
C THR A 173 -10.74 14.09 5.42
N GLU A 174 -11.67 13.25 5.83
CA GLU A 174 -11.40 11.94 6.41
C GLU A 174 -11.59 10.84 5.37
N LEU A 175 -10.76 9.80 5.48
CA LEU A 175 -10.83 8.66 4.58
C LEU A 175 -11.96 7.73 5.03
N PRO A 176 -12.84 7.31 4.10
CA PRO A 176 -13.83 6.31 4.40
C PRO A 176 -13.17 4.94 4.63
N LEU A 177 -13.83 4.06 5.38
CA LEU A 177 -13.40 2.68 5.57
C LEU A 177 -13.35 1.93 4.25
N VAL A 178 -14.36 2.10 3.42
CA VAL A 178 -14.47 1.61 2.04
C VAL A 178 -14.79 2.80 1.15
N ASN A 179 -13.87 3.15 0.23
CA ASN A 179 -14.14 4.19 -0.75
C ASN A 179 -14.88 3.58 -1.95
N TRP A 180 -16.21 3.71 -1.94
CA TRP A 180 -17.07 3.28 -3.05
C TRP A 180 -16.95 4.28 -4.21
N GLU A 181 -16.02 4.01 -5.13
CA GLU A 181 -15.85 4.85 -6.32
C GLU A 181 -17.03 4.69 -7.29
N PHE A 182 -17.55 3.46 -7.38
CA PHE A 182 -18.70 3.18 -8.24
C PHE A 182 -19.53 2.00 -7.70
N LEU A 183 -20.85 2.13 -7.71
CA LEU A 183 -21.81 1.07 -7.39
C LEU A 183 -22.67 0.76 -8.60
N ALA A 184 -22.63 -0.47 -9.09
CA ALA A 184 -23.50 -0.96 -10.15
C ALA A 184 -24.88 -1.36 -9.58
N ASP A 185 -25.94 -1.09 -10.33
CA ASP A 185 -27.32 -1.34 -9.86
C ASP A 185 -27.69 -2.84 -9.81
N SER A 186 -27.06 -3.69 -10.61
CA SER A 186 -27.52 -5.07 -10.85
C SER A 186 -26.43 -6.14 -10.92
N ASP A 187 -25.17 -5.80 -10.63
CA ASP A 187 -24.06 -6.78 -10.66
C ASP A 187 -23.58 -7.13 -9.26
N ASP A 188 -23.50 -8.43 -8.97
CA ASP A 188 -23.00 -8.93 -7.67
C ASP A 188 -21.48 -8.97 -7.59
N VAL A 189 -20.77 -8.72 -8.70
CA VAL A 189 -19.31 -8.68 -8.73
C VAL A 189 -18.83 -7.28 -8.38
N CYS A 190 -17.90 -7.21 -7.43
CA CYS A 190 -17.21 -5.99 -7.05
C CYS A 190 -15.70 -6.12 -7.22
N LEU A 191 -15.09 -5.17 -7.90
CA LEU A 191 -13.64 -4.96 -7.86
C LEU A 191 -13.28 -4.32 -6.53
N VAL A 192 -12.32 -4.91 -5.82
CA VAL A 192 -11.73 -4.35 -4.61
C VAL A 192 -10.28 -4.02 -4.91
N SER A 193 -9.92 -2.75 -4.86
CA SER A 193 -8.56 -2.31 -5.21
C SER A 193 -7.73 -1.94 -4.00
N VAL A 194 -6.42 -2.19 -4.11
CA VAL A 194 -5.41 -1.91 -3.08
C VAL A 194 -4.23 -1.17 -3.70
N GLY A 195 -3.89 -0.02 -3.13
CA GLY A 195 -2.73 0.77 -3.54
C GLY A 195 -2.84 1.35 -4.94
N GLU A 196 -1.73 1.87 -5.45
CA GLU A 196 -1.72 2.67 -6.68
C GLU A 196 -2.08 1.84 -7.93
N GLU A 197 -1.32 0.79 -8.24
CA GLU A 197 -1.51 0.03 -9.48
C GLU A 197 -2.74 -0.88 -9.43
N GLY A 198 -3.07 -1.44 -8.26
CA GLY A 198 -4.32 -2.19 -8.08
C GLY A 198 -5.53 -1.32 -8.38
N THR A 199 -5.52 -0.07 -7.94
CA THR A 199 -6.61 0.89 -8.20
C THR A 199 -6.63 1.35 -9.65
N ARG A 200 -5.49 1.66 -10.25
CA ARG A 200 -5.41 2.01 -11.68
C ARG A 200 -5.99 0.92 -12.59
N LEU A 201 -5.61 -0.33 -12.35
CA LEU A 201 -6.12 -1.48 -13.10
C LEU A 201 -7.62 -1.69 -12.86
N SER A 202 -8.07 -1.55 -11.62
CA SER A 202 -9.50 -1.68 -11.26
C SER A 202 -10.37 -0.61 -11.93
N LEU A 203 -9.92 0.64 -11.96
CA LEU A 203 -10.62 1.73 -12.65
C LEU A 203 -10.76 1.45 -14.16
N ALA A 204 -9.70 0.95 -14.80
CA ALA A 204 -9.74 0.58 -16.21
C ALA A 204 -10.69 -0.61 -16.46
N ALA A 205 -10.66 -1.62 -15.61
CA ALA A 205 -11.54 -2.78 -15.69
C ALA A 205 -13.01 -2.40 -15.41
N ARG A 206 -13.27 -1.53 -14.42
CA ARG A 206 -14.61 -0.99 -14.13
C ARG A 206 -15.17 -0.25 -15.34
N ALA A 207 -14.36 0.60 -15.97
CA ALA A 207 -14.78 1.33 -17.17
C ALA A 207 -15.17 0.39 -18.32
N ALA A 208 -14.51 -0.76 -18.47
CA ALA A 208 -14.78 -1.75 -19.51
C ALA A 208 -15.96 -2.67 -19.17
N THR A 209 -16.22 -2.96 -17.89
CA THR A 209 -17.17 -4.00 -17.48
C THR A 209 -18.42 -3.49 -16.78
N GLY A 210 -18.39 -2.28 -16.24
CA GLY A 210 -19.50 -1.68 -15.48
C GLY A 210 -19.76 -2.34 -14.10
N VAL A 211 -18.85 -3.17 -13.57
CA VAL A 211 -18.97 -3.76 -12.22
C VAL A 211 -18.74 -2.70 -11.14
N SER A 212 -19.20 -2.96 -9.92
CA SER A 212 -18.91 -2.11 -8.77
C SER A 212 -17.41 -2.04 -8.48
N HIS A 213 -16.95 -0.91 -7.96
CA HIS A 213 -15.57 -0.71 -7.54
C HIS A 213 -15.50 -0.05 -6.17
N ALA A 214 -14.72 -0.67 -5.29
CA ALA A 214 -14.39 -0.20 -3.95
C ALA A 214 -12.87 -0.13 -3.78
N HIS A 215 -12.35 0.94 -3.20
CA HIS A 215 -10.95 1.08 -2.85
C HIS A 215 -10.76 0.98 -1.34
N LEU A 216 -9.75 0.22 -0.90
CA LEU A 216 -9.37 0.08 0.51
C LEU A 216 -8.04 0.77 0.76
N VAL A 217 -8.06 1.83 1.59
CA VAL A 217 -6.85 2.55 1.98
C VAL A 217 -6.17 1.86 3.16
N TYR A 218 -6.93 1.45 4.19
CA TYR A 218 -6.40 0.82 5.39
C TYR A 218 -6.51 -0.71 5.31
N LEU A 219 -5.40 -1.40 5.59
CA LEU A 219 -5.20 -2.81 5.26
C LEU A 219 -4.79 -3.69 6.44
N ASP A 220 -4.70 -3.15 7.65
CA ASP A 220 -4.48 -3.93 8.87
C ASP A 220 -5.73 -4.75 9.24
N HIS A 221 -5.57 -5.66 10.18
CA HIS A 221 -6.61 -6.61 10.53
C HIS A 221 -7.92 -5.95 11.02
N GLU A 222 -7.82 -4.89 11.82
CA GLU A 222 -8.97 -4.19 12.39
C GLU A 222 -9.80 -3.56 11.27
N HIS A 223 -9.17 -2.73 10.42
CA HIS A 223 -9.84 -2.06 9.31
C HIS A 223 -10.37 -3.05 8.27
N LEU A 224 -9.60 -4.11 7.93
CA LEU A 224 -10.10 -5.12 6.98
C LEU A 224 -11.29 -5.91 7.53
N THR A 225 -11.38 -6.15 8.83
CA THR A 225 -12.53 -6.82 9.44
C THR A 225 -13.81 -5.99 9.27
N GLU A 226 -13.72 -4.69 9.54
CA GLU A 226 -14.85 -3.78 9.37
C GLU A 226 -15.19 -3.57 7.88
N ALA A 227 -14.19 -3.41 7.02
CA ALA A 227 -14.38 -3.27 5.58
C ALA A 227 -15.04 -4.52 4.98
N ALA A 228 -14.63 -5.72 5.38
CA ALA A 228 -15.24 -6.97 4.94
C ALA A 228 -16.73 -7.02 5.28
N ALA A 229 -17.11 -6.60 6.49
CA ALA A 229 -18.52 -6.54 6.90
C ALA A 229 -19.31 -5.52 6.05
N GLU A 230 -18.70 -4.41 5.66
CA GLU A 230 -19.34 -3.42 4.78
C GLU A 230 -19.48 -3.94 3.34
N LEU A 231 -18.43 -4.55 2.78
CA LEU A 231 -18.41 -5.15 1.46
C LEU A 231 -19.50 -6.23 1.34
N ALA A 232 -19.60 -7.15 2.31
CA ALA A 232 -20.54 -8.26 2.30
C ALA A 232 -22.02 -7.84 2.40
N ARG A 233 -22.32 -6.61 2.83
CA ARG A 233 -23.69 -6.07 2.79
C ARG A 233 -24.19 -5.73 1.39
N ARG A 234 -23.28 -5.58 0.44
CA ARG A 234 -23.59 -5.11 -0.93
C ARG A 234 -23.35 -6.16 -1.99
N HIS A 235 -22.32 -6.98 -1.82
CA HIS A 235 -21.88 -7.96 -2.82
C HIS A 235 -21.49 -9.28 -2.18
N SER A 236 -21.52 -10.35 -2.96
CA SER A 236 -21.06 -11.68 -2.55
C SER A 236 -19.87 -12.20 -3.34
N ARG A 237 -19.44 -11.48 -4.40
CA ARG A 237 -18.33 -11.87 -5.28
C ARG A 237 -17.34 -10.73 -5.45
N PHE A 238 -16.07 -11.01 -5.12
CA PHE A 238 -15.02 -9.99 -5.06
C PHE A 238 -13.81 -10.39 -5.91
N VAL A 239 -13.38 -9.49 -6.78
CA VAL A 239 -12.09 -9.57 -7.46
C VAL A 239 -11.16 -8.55 -6.82
N VAL A 240 -10.21 -9.02 -6.04
CA VAL A 240 -9.24 -8.16 -5.31
C VAL A 240 -8.01 -7.96 -6.17
N VAL A 241 -7.68 -6.70 -6.46
CA VAL A 241 -6.55 -6.33 -7.34
C VAL A 241 -5.49 -5.62 -6.50
N GLU A 242 -4.30 -6.23 -6.40
CA GLU A 242 -3.22 -5.74 -5.56
C GLU A 242 -1.85 -5.93 -6.20
N GLU A 243 -1.00 -4.90 -6.19
CA GLU A 243 0.40 -5.00 -6.58
C GLU A 243 1.21 -5.62 -5.44
N HIS A 244 0.92 -6.89 -5.19
CA HIS A 244 1.47 -7.72 -4.13
C HIS A 244 1.34 -9.19 -4.54
N ARG A 245 2.07 -10.10 -3.91
CA ARG A 245 1.78 -11.53 -4.07
C ARG A 245 0.42 -11.85 -3.45
N SER A 246 -0.31 -12.80 -4.05
CA SER A 246 -1.60 -13.22 -3.49
C SER A 246 -1.45 -13.84 -2.10
N GLN A 247 -0.33 -14.54 -1.83
CA GLN A 247 -0.02 -15.09 -0.51
C GLN A 247 0.31 -13.98 0.49
N GLY A 248 -0.40 -13.97 1.61
CA GLY A 248 -0.29 -12.95 2.65
C GLY A 248 -0.86 -11.59 2.25
N GLY A 249 -1.41 -11.46 1.03
CA GLY A 249 -2.03 -10.25 0.52
C GLY A 249 -3.41 -9.96 1.11
N VAL A 250 -4.03 -8.91 0.63
CA VAL A 250 -5.37 -8.48 1.08
C VAL A 250 -6.45 -9.44 0.59
N ALA A 251 -6.29 -10.01 -0.62
CA ALA A 251 -7.23 -10.99 -1.14
C ALA A 251 -7.36 -12.22 -0.23
N GLU A 252 -6.23 -12.77 0.24
CA GLU A 252 -6.23 -13.90 1.17
C GLU A 252 -6.89 -13.54 2.51
N ALA A 253 -6.63 -12.35 3.03
CA ALA A 253 -7.28 -11.88 4.24
C ALA A 253 -8.79 -11.73 4.09
N LEU A 254 -9.24 -11.13 3.00
CA LEU A 254 -10.67 -10.97 2.73
C LEU A 254 -11.36 -12.32 2.53
N ALA A 255 -10.71 -13.29 1.89
CA ALA A 255 -11.26 -14.64 1.75
C ALA A 255 -11.52 -15.31 3.11
N LEU A 256 -10.64 -15.10 4.10
CA LEU A 256 -10.83 -15.60 5.47
C LEU A 256 -11.93 -14.83 6.23
N LEU A 257 -12.03 -13.52 6.01
CA LEU A 257 -13.03 -12.66 6.67
C LEU A 257 -14.42 -12.78 6.04
N LEU A 258 -14.51 -13.26 4.81
CA LEU A 258 -15.72 -13.37 3.99
C LEU A 258 -16.06 -14.84 3.63
N PRO A 259 -16.24 -15.75 4.61
CA PRO A 259 -16.36 -17.19 4.36
C PRO A 259 -17.62 -17.61 3.56
N ARG A 260 -18.54 -16.68 3.34
CA ARG A 260 -19.78 -16.89 2.57
C ARG A 260 -19.75 -16.21 1.20
N CYS A 261 -18.65 -15.53 0.88
CA CYS A 261 -18.45 -14.82 -0.37
C CYS A 261 -17.40 -15.54 -1.22
N GLU A 262 -17.44 -15.28 -2.51
CA GLU A 262 -16.41 -15.73 -3.43
C GLU A 262 -15.36 -14.63 -3.59
N VAL A 263 -14.08 -14.92 -3.33
CA VAL A 263 -12.97 -13.97 -3.43
C VAL A 263 -11.92 -14.53 -4.36
N THR A 264 -11.59 -13.78 -5.40
CA THR A 264 -10.50 -14.09 -6.34
C THR A 264 -9.44 -13.01 -6.26
N ALA A 265 -8.18 -13.41 -6.20
CA ALA A 265 -7.03 -12.51 -6.24
C ALA A 265 -6.57 -12.24 -7.67
N VAL A 266 -6.24 -10.99 -7.99
CA VAL A 266 -5.40 -10.61 -9.12
C VAL A 266 -4.19 -9.89 -8.53
N GLY A 267 -3.12 -10.64 -8.35
CA GLY A 267 -1.86 -10.19 -7.77
C GLY A 267 -0.67 -10.75 -8.54
N ALA A 268 0.54 -10.41 -8.12
CA ALA A 268 1.76 -10.94 -8.71
C ALA A 268 1.86 -12.46 -8.53
N GLY A 269 2.20 -13.16 -9.62
CA GLY A 269 2.42 -14.61 -9.61
C GLY A 269 3.64 -15.02 -8.76
N GLN A 270 3.85 -16.33 -8.62
CA GLN A 270 4.92 -16.91 -7.78
C GLN A 270 6.32 -16.78 -8.35
N GLY A 271 6.45 -16.38 -9.63
CA GLY A 271 7.74 -16.23 -10.28
C GLY A 271 8.52 -15.00 -9.81
N TRP A 272 9.78 -14.94 -10.22
CA TRP A 272 10.60 -13.73 -10.13
C TRP A 272 10.68 -13.09 -11.51
N PRO A 273 10.65 -11.76 -11.62
CA PRO A 273 10.91 -11.10 -12.89
C PRO A 273 12.32 -11.47 -13.37
N SER A 274 12.44 -11.92 -14.61
CA SER A 274 13.75 -12.32 -15.19
C SER A 274 14.68 -11.13 -15.43
N THR A 275 14.10 -9.94 -15.59
CA THR A 275 14.84 -8.69 -15.87
C THR A 275 14.15 -7.51 -15.17
N GLY A 276 14.88 -6.41 -14.96
CA GLY A 276 14.28 -5.11 -14.75
C GLY A 276 13.68 -4.58 -16.05
N GLY A 277 12.98 -3.46 -16.01
CA GLY A 277 12.38 -2.88 -17.20
C GLY A 277 11.43 -1.73 -16.88
N ASP A 278 10.46 -1.51 -17.73
CA ASP A 278 9.34 -0.61 -17.45
C ASP A 278 8.43 -1.23 -16.36
N HIS A 279 7.82 -0.38 -15.53
CA HIS A 279 6.97 -0.83 -14.42
C HIS A 279 5.83 -1.74 -14.90
N HIS A 280 5.11 -1.32 -15.94
CA HIS A 280 3.97 -2.08 -16.43
C HIS A 280 4.37 -3.37 -17.18
N GLU A 281 5.55 -3.39 -17.82
CA GLU A 281 6.11 -4.60 -18.44
C GLU A 281 6.44 -5.64 -17.37
N VAL A 282 7.06 -5.23 -16.26
CA VAL A 282 7.37 -6.13 -15.14
C VAL A 282 6.10 -6.63 -14.47
N MET A 283 5.09 -5.77 -14.27
CA MET A 283 3.79 -6.18 -13.76
C MET A 283 3.11 -7.22 -14.66
N ALA A 284 3.07 -6.98 -15.97
CA ALA A 284 2.47 -7.91 -16.93
C ALA A 284 3.20 -9.26 -16.96
N ALA A 285 4.54 -9.27 -16.87
CA ALA A 285 5.34 -10.49 -16.75
C ALA A 285 5.03 -11.30 -15.48
N LEU A 286 4.51 -10.65 -14.43
CA LEU A 286 4.03 -11.27 -13.19
C LEU A 286 2.53 -11.64 -13.23
N GLY A 287 1.84 -11.41 -14.35
CA GLY A 287 0.42 -11.68 -14.52
C GLY A 287 -0.50 -10.62 -13.90
N LEU A 288 0.03 -9.44 -13.61
CA LEU A 288 -0.73 -8.31 -13.06
C LEU A 288 -0.92 -7.24 -14.14
N ASP A 289 -1.97 -7.41 -14.95
CA ASP A 289 -2.33 -6.54 -16.04
C ASP A 289 -3.86 -6.43 -16.22
N LEU A 290 -4.31 -5.53 -17.09
CA LEU A 290 -5.73 -5.35 -17.36
C LEU A 290 -6.40 -6.61 -17.93
N PRO A 291 -5.83 -7.37 -18.88
CA PRO A 291 -6.39 -8.63 -19.33
C PRO A 291 -6.65 -9.63 -18.20
N ALA A 292 -5.74 -9.75 -17.23
CA ALA A 292 -5.91 -10.62 -16.06
C ALA A 292 -7.12 -10.20 -15.20
N VAL A 293 -7.27 -8.90 -14.94
CA VAL A 293 -8.42 -8.36 -14.19
C VAL A 293 -9.74 -8.60 -14.93
N LEU A 294 -9.80 -8.32 -16.24
CA LEU A 294 -10.99 -8.56 -17.07
C LEU A 294 -11.37 -10.05 -17.10
N SER A 295 -10.37 -10.93 -17.21
CA SER A 295 -10.57 -12.38 -17.16
C SER A 295 -11.13 -12.82 -15.80
N ALA A 296 -10.60 -12.30 -14.69
CA ALA A 296 -11.11 -12.61 -13.34
C ALA A 296 -12.57 -12.15 -13.17
N VAL A 297 -12.92 -10.95 -13.61
CA VAL A 297 -14.30 -10.44 -13.60
C VAL A 297 -15.22 -11.33 -14.41
N SER A 298 -14.80 -11.73 -15.63
CA SER A 298 -15.60 -12.61 -16.50
C SER A 298 -15.86 -13.97 -15.85
N ARG A 299 -14.83 -14.61 -15.28
CA ARG A 299 -14.96 -15.88 -14.55
C ARG A 299 -15.92 -15.75 -13.37
N MET A 300 -15.77 -14.68 -12.59
CA MET A 300 -16.59 -14.43 -11.42
C MET A 300 -18.08 -14.26 -11.80
N ARG A 301 -18.38 -13.62 -12.91
CA ARG A 301 -19.77 -13.49 -13.44
C ARG A 301 -20.36 -14.82 -13.89
N THR A 302 -19.56 -15.67 -14.52
CA THR A 302 -20.04 -16.94 -15.12
C THR A 302 -20.00 -18.13 -14.15
N GLY A 303 -19.36 -18.00 -12.99
CA GLY A 303 -19.13 -19.12 -12.08
C GLY A 303 -18.14 -20.16 -12.61
N ALA A 304 -17.31 -19.81 -13.62
CA ALA A 304 -16.33 -20.70 -14.18
C ALA A 304 -15.13 -20.84 -13.22
N SER A 305 -14.85 -22.08 -12.77
CA SER A 305 -13.66 -22.36 -11.94
C SER A 305 -12.35 -22.11 -12.70
N GLU A 306 -11.33 -21.61 -12.00
CA GLU A 306 -9.98 -21.57 -12.59
C GLU A 306 -9.52 -22.96 -13.00
N PRO A 307 -8.92 -23.11 -14.19
CA PRO A 307 -8.14 -24.32 -14.44
C PRO A 307 -6.98 -24.32 -13.43
N VAL A 308 -6.90 -25.38 -12.60
CA VAL A 308 -5.76 -25.59 -11.71
C VAL A 308 -4.49 -25.48 -12.57
N PRO A 309 -3.57 -24.54 -12.30
CA PRO A 309 -2.35 -24.47 -13.10
C PRO A 309 -1.65 -25.80 -12.99
N ALA A 310 -1.43 -26.44 -14.14
CA ALA A 310 -0.65 -27.65 -14.20
C ALA A 310 0.73 -27.31 -13.62
N GLY A 311 1.06 -27.87 -12.46
CA GLY A 311 2.27 -27.61 -11.71
C GLY A 311 3.51 -27.88 -12.57
N GLY A 312 4.05 -26.85 -13.18
CA GLY A 312 5.32 -26.81 -13.84
C GLY A 312 6.27 -25.92 -13.07
N PHE A 313 7.01 -26.48 -12.12
CA PHE A 313 8.21 -25.83 -11.63
C PHE A 313 9.25 -25.85 -12.76
N ALA A 314 9.30 -24.80 -13.57
CA ALA A 314 10.49 -24.51 -14.35
C ALA A 314 11.54 -23.97 -13.39
N ARG A 315 12.64 -24.72 -13.23
CA ARG A 315 13.84 -24.34 -12.47
C ARG A 315 14.59 -23.21 -13.17
#